data_e1b6a259252bbe915e9d98ba6ec07010
#
_entry.id   e1b6a259252bbe915e9d98ba6ec07010
#
_cell.length_a   1.000
_cell.length_b   1.000
_cell.length_c   1.000
_cell.angle_alpha   90.00
_cell.angle_beta   90.00
_cell.angle_gamma   90.00
#
_symmetry.space_group_name_H-M   'P 1'
#
loop_
_entity.id
_entity.type
_entity.pdbx_description
1 polymer ?
#
loop_
_entity_poly.entity_id
_entity_poly.type
_entity_poly.pdbx_seq_one_letter_code
_entity_poly.pdbx_strand_id
1 'polypeptide(L)'
;MDEQNSTVFQAFEWDIPADQQHWQRLRRVLPQLSSIGVSSLWLPPACKAGNPRGNGYDIYDLYDLGEFEQKGSRSTKWGSKKDLQALASDARRLGLGLIFDAVLNHRCGGDGMERVKVVEIDQDDRRKVVSKPYDVDAWLKFDFPGRHGAYSGMRYGWRQFNATDWDHRTRKNAIFKIIDGGKDWAHDVDKTEHGNADYLLMNNLDYTDKKLQDDVKQWGAWIVRELGLAGFRLDAIQHFSHKFSNEWMTHVQSKSNKPLFFVGEFWSGNVQLLTHWLDASPAGLHLYDAPLLYNLARTSWSKKPDLSSIFDQTLVQARPQNAVTLVMNHDTQYSTHSLT
;
A
#
# COMPACT_ATOMS: atom_id res chain seq x y z
N MET A 1 -19.71 23.70 8.30
CA MET A 1 -19.80 22.71 7.22
C MET A 1 -20.36 21.48 7.87
N ASP A 2 -21.52 21.02 7.44
CA ASP A 2 -22.05 19.76 7.94
C ASP A 2 -21.01 18.68 7.67
N GLU A 3 -20.48 18.08 8.74
CA GLU A 3 -19.56 16.94 8.65
C GLU A 3 -20.38 15.74 8.13
N GLN A 4 -20.52 15.67 6.82
CA GLN A 4 -21.23 14.58 6.18
C GLN A 4 -20.39 13.31 6.36
N ASN A 5 -20.93 12.33 7.06
CA ASN A 5 -20.30 11.03 7.22
C ASN A 5 -20.01 10.40 5.85
N SER A 6 -18.75 10.13 5.55
CA SER A 6 -18.32 9.61 4.26
C SER A 6 -18.34 8.09 4.24
N THR A 7 -18.89 7.50 3.18
CA THR A 7 -18.85 6.05 2.95
C THR A 7 -17.87 5.72 1.84
N VAL A 8 -16.78 5.04 2.20
CA VAL A 8 -15.80 4.54 1.24
C VAL A 8 -16.14 3.09 0.90
N PHE A 9 -16.38 2.81 -0.38
CA PHE A 9 -16.62 1.46 -0.88
C PHE A 9 -15.30 0.84 -1.33
N GLN A 10 -14.86 -0.27 -0.73
CA GLN A 10 -13.76 -1.08 -1.26
C GLN A 10 -14.22 -1.72 -2.58
N ALA A 11 -13.68 -1.24 -3.68
CA ALA A 11 -14.15 -1.58 -5.02
C ALA A 11 -13.49 -2.84 -5.61
N PHE A 12 -12.99 -3.73 -4.77
CA PHE A 12 -12.38 -5.00 -5.15
C PHE A 12 -12.41 -6.01 -4.01
N GLU A 13 -12.13 -7.25 -4.32
CA GLU A 13 -11.82 -8.33 -3.39
C GLU A 13 -10.66 -9.18 -3.98
N TRP A 14 -10.14 -10.13 -3.20
CA TRP A 14 -8.90 -10.82 -3.55
C TRP A 14 -9.00 -11.70 -4.81
N ASP A 15 -10.16 -12.35 -5.03
CA ASP A 15 -10.37 -13.39 -6.05
C ASP A 15 -10.99 -12.86 -7.36
N ILE A 16 -11.09 -11.56 -7.54
CA ILE A 16 -11.59 -10.99 -8.82
C ILE A 16 -10.80 -11.58 -9.99
N PRO A 17 -11.47 -12.05 -11.05
CA PRO A 17 -10.82 -12.63 -12.21
C PRO A 17 -9.79 -11.71 -12.88
N ALA A 18 -8.64 -12.28 -13.28
CA ALA A 18 -7.60 -11.58 -14.01
C ALA A 18 -7.92 -11.51 -15.51
N ASP A 19 -9.04 -10.87 -15.86
CA ASP A 19 -9.58 -10.77 -17.24
C ASP A 19 -9.49 -9.35 -17.82
N GLN A 20 -8.83 -8.44 -17.09
CA GLN A 20 -8.58 -7.05 -17.53
C GLN A 20 -9.85 -6.21 -17.74
N GLN A 21 -10.99 -6.59 -17.13
CA GLN A 21 -12.29 -5.92 -17.32
C GLN A 21 -12.84 -5.27 -16.05
N HIS A 22 -12.07 -5.22 -14.98
CA HIS A 22 -12.56 -4.75 -13.69
C HIS A 22 -12.99 -3.27 -13.73
N TRP A 23 -12.20 -2.39 -14.37
CA TRP A 23 -12.57 -0.98 -14.54
C TRP A 23 -13.89 -0.80 -15.27
N GLN A 24 -14.15 -1.62 -16.27
CA GLN A 24 -15.42 -1.60 -17.00
C GLN A 24 -16.59 -2.11 -16.15
N ARG A 25 -16.36 -3.11 -15.28
CA ARG A 25 -17.38 -3.58 -14.31
C ARG A 25 -17.73 -2.49 -13.32
N LEU A 26 -16.74 -1.83 -12.73
CA LEU A 26 -16.97 -0.73 -11.80
C LEU A 26 -17.75 0.41 -12.44
N ARG A 27 -17.41 0.81 -13.67
CA ARG A 27 -18.12 1.85 -14.38
C ARG A 27 -19.63 1.58 -14.51
N ARG A 28 -20.02 0.33 -14.71
CA ARG A 28 -21.45 -0.05 -14.85
C ARG A 28 -22.23 0.11 -13.55
N VAL A 29 -21.57 -0.08 -12.39
CA VAL A 29 -22.23 -0.01 -11.08
C VAL A 29 -22.11 1.34 -10.39
N LEU A 30 -21.32 2.30 -10.92
CA LEU A 30 -21.16 3.64 -10.34
C LEU A 30 -22.49 4.35 -10.05
N PRO A 31 -23.50 4.36 -10.97
CA PRO A 31 -24.78 5.04 -10.68
C PRO A 31 -25.50 4.42 -9.48
N GLN A 32 -25.47 3.09 -9.35
CA GLN A 32 -26.07 2.41 -8.21
C GLN A 32 -25.33 2.73 -6.90
N LEU A 33 -23.99 2.70 -6.89
CA LEU A 33 -23.18 3.04 -5.72
C LEU A 33 -23.46 4.47 -5.26
N SER A 34 -23.50 5.41 -6.19
CA SER A 34 -23.85 6.81 -5.88
C SER A 34 -25.27 6.92 -5.29
N SER A 35 -26.25 6.21 -5.85
CA SER A 35 -27.65 6.30 -5.38
C SER A 35 -27.89 5.74 -3.96
N ILE A 36 -27.03 4.85 -3.48
CA ILE A 36 -27.10 4.29 -2.13
C ILE A 36 -26.22 5.02 -1.11
N GLY A 37 -25.62 6.17 -1.50
CA GLY A 37 -24.89 7.03 -0.58
C GLY A 37 -23.38 6.74 -0.46
N VAL A 38 -22.78 5.92 -1.35
CA VAL A 38 -21.33 5.81 -1.45
C VAL A 38 -20.76 7.16 -1.88
N SER A 39 -19.74 7.64 -1.16
CA SER A 39 -19.09 8.92 -1.46
C SER A 39 -17.75 8.76 -2.20
N SER A 40 -17.08 7.63 -1.98
CA SER A 40 -15.78 7.35 -2.62
C SER A 40 -15.58 5.85 -2.84
N LEU A 41 -14.74 5.51 -3.84
CA LEU A 41 -14.31 4.16 -4.13
C LEU A 41 -12.83 4.01 -3.78
N TRP A 42 -12.48 3.06 -2.94
CA TRP A 42 -11.11 2.59 -2.77
C TRP A 42 -10.82 1.57 -3.88
N LEU A 43 -9.96 1.98 -4.83
CA LEU A 43 -9.53 1.15 -5.95
C LEU A 43 -8.43 0.17 -5.50
N PRO A 44 -8.33 -1.02 -6.11
CA PRO A 44 -7.16 -1.88 -5.92
C PRO A 44 -5.88 -1.18 -6.42
N PRO A 45 -4.68 -1.66 -6.03
CA PRO A 45 -3.44 -1.16 -6.59
C PRO A 45 -3.46 -1.23 -8.12
N ALA A 46 -3.56 -0.08 -8.79
CA ALA A 46 -3.78 0.00 -10.23
C ALA A 46 -2.49 0.03 -11.06
N CYS A 47 -1.32 0.08 -10.40
CA CYS A 47 -0.01 0.09 -11.05
C CYS A 47 0.39 -1.31 -11.56
N LYS A 48 1.36 -1.36 -12.46
CA LYS A 48 1.86 -2.61 -13.01
C LYS A 48 2.44 -3.50 -11.94
N ALA A 49 1.93 -4.71 -11.86
CA ALA A 49 2.41 -5.79 -11.00
C ALA A 49 3.60 -6.55 -11.63
N GLY A 50 4.35 -7.26 -10.83
CA GLY A 50 5.41 -8.17 -11.27
C GLY A 50 4.88 -9.38 -12.06
N ASN A 51 3.59 -9.67 -11.91
CA ASN A 51 2.88 -10.75 -12.61
C ASN A 51 1.61 -10.17 -13.26
N PRO A 52 1.27 -10.50 -14.54
CA PRO A 52 0.09 -9.97 -15.22
C PRO A 52 -1.25 -10.35 -14.55
N ARG A 53 -1.25 -11.37 -13.68
CA ARG A 53 -2.42 -11.78 -12.89
C ARG A 53 -2.39 -11.28 -11.44
N GLY A 54 -1.32 -10.57 -11.05
CA GLY A 54 -1.13 -10.04 -9.70
C GLY A 54 -2.14 -8.96 -9.34
N ASN A 55 -2.53 -8.93 -8.07
CA ASN A 55 -3.48 -7.93 -7.54
C ASN A 55 -2.89 -6.51 -7.45
N GLY A 56 -1.59 -6.35 -7.75
CA GLY A 56 -0.89 -5.07 -7.69
C GLY A 56 -0.11 -4.83 -6.41
N TYR A 57 -0.29 -5.69 -5.38
CA TYR A 57 0.57 -5.67 -4.18
C TYR A 57 1.97 -6.22 -4.47
N ASP A 58 2.13 -7.03 -5.51
CA ASP A 58 3.41 -7.40 -6.13
C ASP A 58 3.90 -6.30 -7.09
N ILE A 59 3.95 -5.07 -6.61
CA ILE A 59 4.18 -3.85 -7.40
C ILE A 59 5.52 -3.86 -8.14
N TYR A 60 5.47 -3.61 -9.45
CA TYR A 60 6.66 -3.48 -10.30
C TYR A 60 6.92 -2.01 -10.70
N ASP A 61 5.99 -1.37 -11.40
CA ASP A 61 6.17 -0.01 -11.93
C ASP A 61 5.01 0.91 -11.54
N LEU A 62 5.31 1.91 -10.70
CA LEU A 62 4.34 2.90 -10.24
C LEU A 62 3.74 3.74 -11.36
N TYR A 63 4.52 4.00 -12.43
CA TYR A 63 4.08 4.87 -13.53
C TYR A 63 3.38 4.13 -14.67
N ASP A 64 3.21 2.82 -14.59
CA ASP A 64 2.47 2.03 -15.57
C ASP A 64 1.10 1.60 -15.03
N LEU A 65 0.05 2.23 -15.52
CA LEU A 65 -1.35 1.95 -15.17
C LEU A 65 -2.02 0.97 -16.16
N GLY A 66 -1.24 0.14 -16.83
CA GLY A 66 -1.73 -0.74 -17.91
C GLY A 66 -1.65 -0.08 -19.29
N GLU A 67 -0.58 0.68 -19.53
CA GLU A 67 -0.31 1.41 -20.76
C GLU A 67 0.83 0.80 -21.57
N PHE A 68 1.83 0.22 -20.89
CA PHE A 68 3.06 -0.28 -21.50
C PHE A 68 3.13 -1.81 -21.50
N GLU A 69 3.75 -2.37 -22.55
CA GLU A 69 4.03 -3.81 -22.60
C GLU A 69 5.17 -4.15 -21.65
N GLN A 70 4.82 -4.63 -20.46
CA GLN A 70 5.74 -4.99 -19.40
C GLN A 70 5.24 -6.22 -18.65
N LYS A 71 6.13 -7.07 -18.18
CA LYS A 71 5.82 -8.27 -17.39
C LYS A 71 4.80 -9.21 -18.08
N GLY A 72 4.86 -9.26 -19.43
CA GLY A 72 4.02 -10.15 -20.23
C GLY A 72 2.59 -9.66 -20.47
N SER A 73 2.30 -8.39 -20.20
CA SER A 73 1.00 -7.79 -20.50
C SER A 73 1.08 -6.28 -20.65
N ARG A 74 0.28 -5.72 -21.54
CA ARG A 74 0.07 -4.27 -21.60
C ARG A 74 -0.83 -3.80 -20.48
N SER A 75 -1.98 -4.42 -20.31
CA SER A 75 -2.92 -4.08 -19.24
C SER A 75 -2.47 -4.64 -17.89
N THR A 76 -2.96 -4.07 -16.79
CA THR A 76 -2.90 -4.71 -15.48
C THR A 76 -3.99 -5.78 -15.36
N LYS A 77 -3.99 -6.56 -14.28
CA LYS A 77 -5.11 -7.48 -13.95
C LYS A 77 -6.47 -6.78 -14.07
N TRP A 78 -6.54 -5.52 -13.71
CA TRP A 78 -7.75 -4.74 -13.57
C TRP A 78 -8.26 -4.12 -14.88
N GLY A 79 -7.36 -3.87 -15.85
CA GLY A 79 -7.69 -3.27 -17.12
C GLY A 79 -6.60 -2.35 -17.67
N SER A 80 -6.93 -1.64 -18.74
CA SER A 80 -6.04 -0.66 -19.36
C SER A 80 -6.09 0.70 -18.64
N LYS A 81 -5.04 1.52 -18.81
CA LYS A 81 -5.03 2.91 -18.37
C LYS A 81 -6.21 3.70 -18.92
N LYS A 82 -6.59 3.46 -20.20
CA LYS A 82 -7.73 4.12 -20.83
C LYS A 82 -9.05 3.79 -20.11
N ASP A 83 -9.25 2.55 -19.71
CA ASP A 83 -10.44 2.14 -18.96
C ASP A 83 -10.47 2.76 -17.56
N LEU A 84 -9.31 2.85 -16.89
CA LEU A 84 -9.17 3.51 -15.60
C LEU A 84 -9.46 5.01 -15.67
N GLN A 85 -8.95 5.69 -16.70
CA GLN A 85 -9.26 7.11 -16.94
C GLN A 85 -10.75 7.33 -17.24
N ALA A 86 -11.38 6.42 -17.99
CA ALA A 86 -12.82 6.46 -18.24
C ALA A 86 -13.62 6.25 -16.94
N LEU A 87 -13.20 5.31 -16.07
CA LEU A 87 -13.78 5.14 -14.74
C LEU A 87 -13.65 6.43 -13.91
N ALA A 88 -12.47 7.05 -13.91
CA ALA A 88 -12.23 8.29 -13.17
C ALA A 88 -13.11 9.46 -13.67
N SER A 89 -13.30 9.56 -14.98
CA SER A 89 -14.19 10.56 -15.58
C SER A 89 -15.65 10.35 -15.18
N ASP A 90 -16.12 9.09 -15.25
CA ASP A 90 -17.51 8.74 -14.92
C ASP A 90 -17.79 8.92 -13.41
N ALA A 91 -16.87 8.49 -12.54
CA ALA A 91 -16.98 8.70 -11.09
C ALA A 91 -17.10 10.19 -10.75
N ARG A 92 -16.25 11.04 -11.34
CA ARG A 92 -16.29 12.51 -11.15
C ARG A 92 -17.63 13.11 -11.55
N ARG A 93 -18.22 12.67 -12.66
CA ARG A 93 -19.56 13.17 -13.09
C ARG A 93 -20.67 12.81 -12.11
N LEU A 94 -20.50 11.74 -11.37
CA LEU A 94 -21.45 11.27 -10.36
C LEU A 94 -21.13 11.80 -8.94
N GLY A 95 -20.11 12.64 -8.79
CA GLY A 95 -19.68 13.16 -7.48
C GLY A 95 -18.95 12.13 -6.60
N LEU A 96 -18.55 11.00 -7.18
CA LEU A 96 -17.81 9.94 -6.47
C LEU A 96 -16.31 10.23 -6.47
N GLY A 97 -15.68 10.18 -5.28
CA GLY A 97 -14.24 10.25 -5.12
C GLY A 97 -13.56 8.93 -5.49
N LEU A 98 -12.31 9.02 -5.98
CA LEU A 98 -11.44 7.84 -6.12
C LEU A 98 -10.30 7.92 -5.13
N ILE A 99 -10.12 6.87 -4.32
CA ILE A 99 -9.04 6.68 -3.38
C ILE A 99 -8.12 5.62 -3.98
N PHE A 100 -6.85 6.00 -4.21
CA PHE A 100 -5.86 5.15 -4.84
C PHE A 100 -5.07 4.34 -3.81
N ASP A 101 -4.86 3.06 -4.06
CA ASP A 101 -4.05 2.19 -3.21
C ASP A 101 -2.57 2.37 -3.53
N ALA A 102 -1.82 2.97 -2.61
CA ALA A 102 -0.42 3.32 -2.78
C ALA A 102 0.49 2.30 -2.07
N VAL A 103 1.07 1.37 -2.84
CA VAL A 103 2.01 0.36 -2.37
C VAL A 103 3.43 0.94 -2.44
N LEU A 104 3.92 1.45 -1.32
CA LEU A 104 5.18 2.19 -1.26
C LEU A 104 6.31 1.46 -0.51
N ASN A 105 6.03 0.38 0.20
CA ASN A 105 7.01 -0.33 1.01
C ASN A 105 8.06 -1.08 0.17
N HIS A 106 7.69 -1.71 -0.93
CA HIS A 106 8.53 -2.68 -1.64
C HIS A 106 8.36 -2.63 -3.17
N ARG A 107 9.17 -3.45 -3.88
CA ARG A 107 9.04 -3.73 -5.32
C ARG A 107 9.20 -5.21 -5.59
N CYS A 108 8.55 -5.70 -6.67
CA CYS A 108 8.58 -7.08 -7.13
C CYS A 108 8.87 -7.16 -8.64
N GLY A 109 9.44 -8.28 -9.08
CA GLY A 109 9.59 -8.58 -10.50
C GLY A 109 10.70 -7.77 -11.19
N GLY A 110 11.85 -7.60 -10.57
CA GLY A 110 13.02 -6.92 -11.17
C GLY A 110 13.36 -7.43 -12.58
N ASP A 111 13.95 -6.57 -13.40
CA ASP A 111 14.33 -6.86 -14.79
C ASP A 111 15.69 -7.58 -14.89
N GLY A 112 16.50 -7.51 -13.85
CA GLY A 112 17.80 -8.15 -13.79
C GLY A 112 18.28 -8.35 -12.37
N MET A 113 19.34 -9.15 -12.26
CA MET A 113 19.98 -9.46 -10.98
C MET A 113 21.14 -8.51 -10.70
N GLU A 114 21.36 -8.24 -9.44
CA GLU A 114 22.58 -7.62 -8.92
C GLU A 114 23.12 -8.46 -7.77
N ARG A 115 24.45 -8.48 -7.65
CA ARG A 115 25.14 -9.14 -6.54
C ARG A 115 25.29 -8.16 -5.41
N VAL A 116 24.81 -8.54 -4.21
CA VAL A 116 24.88 -7.71 -3.01
C VAL A 116 25.34 -8.54 -1.80
N LYS A 117 26.04 -7.87 -0.90
CA LYS A 117 26.42 -8.46 0.38
C LYS A 117 25.30 -8.30 1.39
N VAL A 118 24.96 -9.41 2.04
CA VAL A 118 23.83 -9.48 2.96
C VAL A 118 24.21 -10.18 4.27
N VAL A 119 23.34 -10.03 5.25
CA VAL A 119 23.20 -10.93 6.39
C VAL A 119 21.77 -11.45 6.44
N GLU A 120 21.59 -12.70 6.88
CA GLU A 120 20.25 -13.22 7.14
C GLU A 120 19.75 -12.72 8.49
N ILE A 121 18.45 -12.41 8.51
CA ILE A 121 17.75 -11.90 9.69
C ILE A 121 16.75 -12.95 10.18
N ASP A 122 16.60 -13.02 11.49
CA ASP A 122 15.61 -13.86 12.14
C ASP A 122 14.19 -13.42 11.73
N GLN A 123 13.30 -14.40 11.52
CA GLN A 123 11.93 -14.10 11.06
C GLN A 123 11.07 -13.47 12.15
N ASP A 124 11.36 -13.76 13.42
CA ASP A 124 10.57 -13.29 14.55
C ASP A 124 11.18 -12.05 15.24
N ASP A 125 12.48 -11.79 15.03
CA ASP A 125 13.16 -10.61 15.55
C ASP A 125 14.08 -10.00 14.50
N ARG A 126 13.64 -8.93 13.84
CA ARG A 126 14.37 -8.24 12.77
C ARG A 126 15.69 -7.61 13.22
N ARG A 127 15.93 -7.51 14.53
CA ARG A 127 17.17 -6.99 15.11
C ARG A 127 18.25 -8.07 15.20
N LYS A 128 17.89 -9.34 15.06
CA LYS A 128 18.78 -10.49 15.24
C LYS A 128 19.34 -10.97 13.91
N VAL A 129 20.66 -10.84 13.76
CA VAL A 129 21.40 -11.41 12.63
C VAL A 129 21.68 -12.89 12.91
N VAL A 130 21.36 -13.77 11.96
CA VAL A 130 21.48 -15.24 12.08
C VAL A 130 22.54 -15.85 11.16
N SER A 131 23.22 -15.05 10.34
CA SER A 131 24.33 -15.52 9.48
C SER A 131 25.56 -14.62 9.56
N LYS A 132 26.69 -15.14 9.09
CA LYS A 132 27.82 -14.29 8.70
C LYS A 132 27.48 -13.55 7.39
N PRO A 133 28.14 -12.41 7.10
CA PRO A 133 28.01 -11.75 5.80
C PRO A 133 28.40 -12.66 4.62
N TYR A 134 27.59 -12.63 3.55
CA TYR A 134 27.90 -13.32 2.29
C TYR A 134 27.16 -12.65 1.11
N ASP A 135 27.52 -13.04 -0.12
CA ASP A 135 26.94 -12.45 -1.33
C ASP A 135 25.73 -13.27 -1.80
N VAL A 136 24.66 -12.59 -2.21
CA VAL A 136 23.49 -13.15 -2.88
C VAL A 136 23.31 -12.51 -4.25
N ASP A 137 22.68 -13.23 -5.18
CA ASP A 137 22.24 -12.69 -6.47
C ASP A 137 20.73 -12.43 -6.41
N ALA A 138 20.33 -11.15 -6.31
CA ALA A 138 18.95 -10.74 -6.08
C ALA A 138 18.39 -9.91 -7.26
N TRP A 139 17.08 -10.00 -7.51
CA TRP A 139 16.38 -9.32 -8.58
C TRP A 139 16.10 -7.85 -8.22
N LEU A 140 17.16 -7.05 -8.14
CA LEU A 140 17.13 -5.66 -7.66
C LEU A 140 17.23 -4.61 -8.77
N LYS A 141 17.42 -5.04 -10.02
CA LYS A 141 17.51 -4.11 -11.15
C LYS A 141 16.13 -3.89 -11.76
N PHE A 142 15.70 -2.63 -11.83
CA PHE A 142 14.43 -2.21 -12.42
C PHE A 142 14.71 -1.13 -13.46
N ASP A 143 14.71 -1.51 -14.72
CA ASP A 143 14.97 -0.63 -15.87
C ASP A 143 13.69 -0.10 -16.52
N PHE A 144 12.54 -0.75 -16.28
CA PHE A 144 11.23 -0.43 -16.86
C PHE A 144 11.29 -0.31 -18.41
N PRO A 145 11.77 -1.34 -19.11
CA PRO A 145 12.11 -1.24 -20.52
C PRO A 145 10.90 -0.88 -21.40
N GLY A 146 9.71 -1.41 -21.11
CA GLY A 146 8.52 -1.13 -21.91
C GLY A 146 8.02 0.32 -21.79
N ARG A 147 8.37 1.02 -20.72
CA ARG A 147 7.99 2.42 -20.50
C ARG A 147 8.91 3.43 -21.23
N HIS A 148 10.12 3.04 -21.61
CA HIS A 148 11.10 3.87 -22.35
C HIS A 148 11.32 5.26 -21.71
N GLY A 149 11.29 5.35 -20.38
CA GLY A 149 11.47 6.60 -19.64
C GLY A 149 10.25 7.54 -19.61
N ALA A 150 9.09 7.13 -20.13
CA ALA A 150 7.86 7.92 -20.02
C ALA A 150 7.52 8.17 -18.54
N TYR A 151 7.10 9.39 -18.22
CA TYR A 151 6.73 9.91 -16.89
C TYR A 151 7.87 10.01 -15.86
N SER A 152 8.86 9.10 -15.88
CA SER A 152 10.05 9.14 -15.05
C SER A 152 11.21 8.43 -15.72
N GLY A 153 12.41 9.01 -15.69
CA GLY A 153 13.66 8.39 -16.11
C GLY A 153 14.35 7.59 -15.00
N MET A 154 13.75 7.51 -13.80
CA MET A 154 14.32 6.79 -12.66
C MET A 154 14.40 5.28 -12.96
N ARG A 155 15.53 4.69 -12.61
CA ARG A 155 15.78 3.25 -12.59
C ARG A 155 16.22 2.86 -11.20
N TYR A 156 15.87 1.66 -10.78
CA TYR A 156 16.28 1.16 -9.48
C TYR A 156 17.38 0.11 -9.64
N GLY A 157 18.28 0.10 -8.70
CA GLY A 157 19.28 -0.92 -8.48
C GLY A 157 19.39 -1.22 -7.00
N TRP A 158 20.36 -2.00 -6.56
CA TRP A 158 20.49 -2.38 -5.16
C TRP A 158 20.52 -1.18 -4.18
N ARG A 159 20.97 0.01 -4.64
CA ARG A 159 21.04 1.21 -3.81
C ARG A 159 19.69 1.69 -3.29
N GLN A 160 18.62 1.41 -4.00
CA GLN A 160 17.25 1.78 -3.63
C GLN A 160 16.60 0.78 -2.67
N PHE A 161 17.31 -0.29 -2.29
CA PHE A 161 16.78 -1.35 -1.43
C PHE A 161 17.68 -1.57 -0.22
N ASN A 162 17.09 -1.94 0.93
CA ASN A 162 17.83 -2.37 2.11
C ASN A 162 17.60 -3.83 2.47
N ALA A 163 16.65 -4.53 1.82
CA ALA A 163 16.45 -5.96 1.96
C ALA A 163 15.80 -6.61 0.75
N THR A 164 15.90 -7.94 0.67
CA THR A 164 15.23 -8.81 -0.29
C THR A 164 14.93 -10.16 0.37
N ASP A 165 14.05 -10.98 -0.21
CA ASP A 165 13.67 -12.29 0.33
C ASP A 165 14.18 -13.48 -0.49
N TRP A 166 14.85 -13.25 -1.63
CA TRP A 166 15.23 -14.31 -2.55
C TRP A 166 16.67 -14.22 -3.02
N ASP A 167 17.46 -15.29 -2.77
CA ASP A 167 18.76 -15.52 -3.44
C ASP A 167 18.59 -16.45 -4.65
N HIS A 168 18.75 -15.90 -5.84
CA HIS A 168 18.58 -16.66 -7.08
C HIS A 168 19.64 -17.75 -7.26
N ARG A 169 20.86 -17.52 -6.79
CA ARG A 169 21.99 -18.46 -6.93
C ARG A 169 21.76 -19.75 -6.15
N THR A 170 21.27 -19.64 -4.91
CA THR A 170 21.04 -20.79 -4.03
C THR A 170 19.59 -21.24 -4.01
N ARG A 171 18.67 -20.46 -4.62
CA ARG A 171 17.22 -20.65 -4.59
C ARG A 171 16.69 -20.67 -3.15
N LYS A 172 17.27 -19.83 -2.31
CA LYS A 172 16.89 -19.71 -0.90
C LYS A 172 15.94 -18.55 -0.69
N ASN A 173 14.90 -18.80 0.09
CA ASN A 173 14.05 -17.75 0.65
C ASN A 173 14.44 -17.51 2.11
N ALA A 174 14.75 -16.26 2.45
CA ALA A 174 15.04 -15.79 3.81
C ALA A 174 14.97 -14.25 3.81
N ILE A 175 15.01 -13.62 4.98
CA ILE A 175 15.14 -12.17 5.04
C ILE A 175 16.62 -11.81 4.89
N PHE A 176 17.00 -11.31 3.74
CA PHE A 176 18.35 -10.89 3.42
C PHE A 176 18.46 -9.36 3.58
N LYS A 177 18.99 -8.91 4.72
CA LYS A 177 19.32 -7.50 4.92
C LYS A 177 20.58 -7.15 4.14
N ILE A 178 20.50 -6.18 3.25
CA ILE A 178 21.63 -5.66 2.47
C ILE A 178 22.50 -4.82 3.40
N ILE A 179 23.80 -5.10 3.40
CA ILE A 179 24.78 -4.37 4.23
C ILE A 179 25.79 -3.59 3.41
N ASP A 180 25.76 -3.72 2.07
CA ASP A 180 26.57 -2.89 1.17
C ASP A 180 26.25 -1.41 1.35
N GLY A 181 27.27 -0.57 1.33
CA GLY A 181 27.12 0.86 1.50
C GLY A 181 26.70 1.32 2.91
N GLY A 182 26.78 0.44 3.91
CA GLY A 182 26.40 0.76 5.29
C GLY A 182 24.90 0.85 5.53
N LYS A 183 24.11 0.16 4.71
CA LYS A 183 22.64 0.14 4.85
C LYS A 183 22.17 -0.52 6.13
N ASP A 184 21.07 -0.05 6.66
CA ASP A 184 20.39 -0.59 7.83
C ASP A 184 18.87 -0.45 7.68
N TRP A 185 18.13 -1.00 8.65
CA TRP A 185 16.69 -0.80 8.76
C TRP A 185 16.34 0.68 9.01
N ALA A 186 15.21 1.12 8.51
CA ALA A 186 14.65 2.40 8.93
C ALA A 186 14.40 2.40 10.44
N HIS A 187 14.74 3.50 11.12
CA HIS A 187 14.62 3.61 12.57
C HIS A 187 13.28 4.18 13.02
N ASP A 188 12.54 4.82 12.11
CA ASP A 188 11.29 5.52 12.32
C ASP A 188 10.07 4.74 11.82
N VAL A 189 10.13 3.43 11.93
CA VAL A 189 9.04 2.47 11.68
C VAL A 189 8.46 1.97 12.99
N ASP A 190 7.36 1.20 12.94
CA ASP A 190 6.87 0.49 14.12
C ASP A 190 7.92 -0.47 14.68
N LYS A 191 8.02 -0.53 16.01
CA LYS A 191 8.96 -1.38 16.73
C LYS A 191 8.29 -2.48 17.54
N THR A 192 6.97 -2.50 17.54
CA THR A 192 6.20 -3.51 18.29
C THR A 192 6.11 -4.82 17.51
N GLU A 193 6.13 -4.75 16.19
CA GLU A 193 6.16 -5.90 15.31
C GLU A 193 7.60 -6.31 15.03
N HIS A 194 7.98 -7.54 15.38
CA HIS A 194 9.31 -8.14 15.19
C HIS A 194 10.50 -7.27 15.66
N GLY A 195 10.26 -6.29 16.54
CA GLY A 195 11.29 -5.36 17.04
C GLY A 195 11.72 -4.25 16.06
N ASN A 196 11.38 -4.38 14.80
CA ASN A 196 11.49 -3.37 13.73
C ASN A 196 10.67 -3.84 12.52
N ALA A 197 9.68 -3.08 12.10
CA ALA A 197 8.73 -3.45 11.07
C ALA A 197 9.18 -3.08 9.64
N ASP A 198 10.37 -2.52 9.43
CA ASP A 198 10.80 -1.99 8.12
C ASP A 198 10.69 -3.02 6.98
N TYR A 199 11.01 -4.28 7.25
CA TYR A 199 10.85 -5.34 6.26
C TYR A 199 9.48 -6.01 6.37
N LEU A 200 8.70 -5.98 5.27
CA LEU A 200 7.46 -6.73 5.13
C LEU A 200 7.66 -7.95 4.22
N LEU A 201 8.00 -7.72 2.95
CA LEU A 201 8.16 -8.76 1.92
C LEU A 201 8.93 -8.24 0.70
N MET A 202 9.35 -9.12 -0.20
CA MET A 202 9.97 -8.83 -1.51
C MET A 202 11.21 -7.93 -1.39
N ASN A 203 11.40 -6.99 -2.31
CA ASN A 203 12.53 -6.05 -2.30
C ASN A 203 12.14 -4.77 -1.56
N ASN A 204 12.56 -4.64 -0.30
CA ASN A 204 12.22 -3.53 0.58
C ASN A 204 12.92 -2.24 0.16
N LEU A 205 12.16 -1.15 0.00
CA LEU A 205 12.68 0.13 -0.43
C LEU A 205 13.40 0.89 0.70
N ASP A 206 14.56 1.44 0.38
CA ASP A 206 15.37 2.24 1.30
C ASP A 206 15.13 3.73 1.10
N TYR A 207 14.27 4.31 1.90
CA TYR A 207 13.95 5.73 1.84
C TYR A 207 15.03 6.65 2.44
N THR A 208 16.24 6.17 2.68
CA THR A 208 17.41 7.04 2.85
C THR A 208 17.93 7.57 1.51
N ASP A 209 17.60 6.92 0.39
CA ASP A 209 17.95 7.36 -0.96
C ASP A 209 17.06 8.53 -1.41
N LYS A 210 17.68 9.70 -1.59
CA LYS A 210 16.98 10.92 -2.00
C LYS A 210 16.36 10.84 -3.39
N LYS A 211 16.99 10.16 -4.34
CA LYS A 211 16.47 10.02 -5.71
C LYS A 211 15.20 9.19 -5.70
N LEU A 212 15.16 8.12 -4.89
CA LEU A 212 13.98 7.32 -4.67
C LEU A 212 12.86 8.17 -4.04
N GLN A 213 13.16 8.92 -2.96
CA GLN A 213 12.18 9.80 -2.34
C GLN A 213 11.56 10.78 -3.34
N ASP A 214 12.40 11.43 -4.15
CA ASP A 214 11.97 12.45 -5.12
C ASP A 214 11.11 11.83 -6.21
N ASP A 215 11.48 10.64 -6.73
CA ASP A 215 10.70 9.93 -7.74
C ASP A 215 9.32 9.50 -7.22
N VAL A 216 9.26 8.95 -6.00
CA VAL A 216 7.99 8.52 -5.40
C VAL A 216 7.11 9.73 -5.02
N LYS A 217 7.68 10.87 -4.61
CA LYS A 217 6.94 12.12 -4.41
C LYS A 217 6.37 12.66 -5.73
N GLN A 218 7.15 12.64 -6.80
CA GLN A 218 6.71 13.04 -8.14
C GLN A 218 5.59 12.14 -8.66
N TRP A 219 5.70 10.82 -8.44
CA TRP A 219 4.66 9.88 -8.78
C TRP A 219 3.33 10.22 -8.08
N GLY A 220 3.35 10.46 -6.77
CA GLY A 220 2.15 10.83 -6.03
C GLY A 220 1.45 12.07 -6.61
N ALA A 221 2.22 13.09 -6.95
CA ALA A 221 1.69 14.30 -7.60
C ALA A 221 1.19 14.03 -9.04
N TRP A 222 1.87 13.16 -9.78
CA TRP A 222 1.47 12.76 -11.13
C TRP A 222 0.14 12.00 -11.14
N ILE A 223 -0.03 10.99 -10.30
CA ILE A 223 -1.23 10.15 -10.28
C ILE A 223 -2.48 10.92 -9.85
N VAL A 224 -2.33 11.91 -8.95
CA VAL A 224 -3.43 12.81 -8.58
C VAL A 224 -3.93 13.59 -9.80
N ARG A 225 -3.03 14.14 -10.61
CA ARG A 225 -3.40 14.88 -11.82
C ARG A 225 -3.95 13.95 -12.91
N GLU A 226 -3.34 12.78 -13.06
CA GLU A 226 -3.71 11.81 -14.10
C GLU A 226 -5.14 11.31 -13.97
N LEU A 227 -5.59 11.06 -12.74
CA LEU A 227 -6.90 10.49 -12.44
C LEU A 227 -7.86 11.47 -11.74
N GLY A 228 -7.39 12.61 -11.25
CA GLY A 228 -8.18 13.53 -10.44
C GLY A 228 -8.62 12.93 -9.12
N LEU A 229 -7.71 12.22 -8.45
CA LEU A 229 -7.98 11.47 -7.21
C LEU A 229 -8.57 12.33 -6.10
N ALA A 230 -9.39 11.72 -5.26
CA ALA A 230 -9.89 12.29 -4.01
C ALA A 230 -8.97 11.98 -2.82
N GLY A 231 -8.10 10.97 -2.93
CA GLY A 231 -7.18 10.60 -1.85
C GLY A 231 -6.42 9.32 -2.09
N PHE A 232 -5.81 8.82 -1.03
CA PHE A 232 -4.98 7.61 -1.04
C PHE A 232 -5.27 6.71 0.17
N ARG A 233 -5.21 5.42 -0.05
CA ARG A 233 -4.93 4.43 0.99
C ARG A 233 -3.43 4.13 0.93
N LEU A 234 -2.74 4.29 2.03
CA LEU A 234 -1.33 3.96 2.17
C LEU A 234 -1.22 2.53 2.70
N ASP A 235 -0.79 1.64 1.82
CA ASP A 235 -0.53 0.24 2.13
C ASP A 235 0.56 0.11 3.17
N ALA A 236 0.34 -0.72 4.19
CA ALA A 236 1.33 -1.13 5.18
C ALA A 236 2.18 0.04 5.75
N ILE A 237 1.53 1.13 6.18
CA ILE A 237 2.19 2.40 6.52
C ILE A 237 3.21 2.26 7.67
N GLN A 238 3.08 1.24 8.52
CA GLN A 238 4.01 0.97 9.62
C GLN A 238 5.34 0.35 9.17
N HIS A 239 5.44 -0.13 7.91
CA HIS A 239 6.56 -0.89 7.37
C HIS A 239 7.56 -0.07 6.55
N PHE A 240 7.42 1.25 6.48
CA PHE A 240 8.40 2.12 5.84
C PHE A 240 8.51 3.45 6.59
N SER A 241 9.59 4.21 6.32
CA SER A 241 9.92 5.43 7.06
C SER A 241 8.70 6.34 7.29
N HIS A 242 8.34 6.54 8.55
CA HIS A 242 7.26 7.44 8.98
C HIS A 242 7.54 8.89 8.55
N LYS A 243 8.80 9.33 8.66
CA LYS A 243 9.22 10.65 8.18
C LYS A 243 8.97 10.79 6.69
N PHE A 244 9.36 9.77 5.89
CA PHE A 244 9.13 9.80 4.45
C PHE A 244 7.63 9.81 4.12
N SER A 245 6.81 8.98 4.78
CA SER A 245 5.36 8.97 4.55
C SER A 245 4.73 10.34 4.82
N ASN A 246 5.14 11.01 5.89
CA ASN A 246 4.68 12.37 6.25
C ASN A 246 5.11 13.42 5.21
N GLU A 247 6.37 13.36 4.77
CA GLU A 247 6.89 14.25 3.71
C GLU A 247 6.20 13.99 2.38
N TRP A 248 5.89 12.72 2.06
CA TRP A 248 5.20 12.34 0.85
C TRP A 248 3.75 12.87 0.83
N MET A 249 2.98 12.65 1.90
CA MET A 249 1.61 13.17 2.03
C MET A 249 1.58 14.69 1.91
N THR A 250 2.48 15.39 2.61
CA THR A 250 2.61 16.85 2.57
C THR A 250 2.93 17.33 1.15
N HIS A 251 3.88 16.67 0.47
CA HIS A 251 4.24 17.01 -0.91
C HIS A 251 3.07 16.82 -1.86
N VAL A 252 2.41 15.67 -1.83
CA VAL A 252 1.29 15.36 -2.72
C VAL A 252 0.12 16.32 -2.48
N GLN A 253 -0.21 16.60 -1.22
CA GLN A 253 -1.22 17.59 -0.87
C GLN A 253 -0.88 18.98 -1.42
N SER A 254 0.40 19.42 -1.33
CA SER A 254 0.83 20.71 -1.83
C SER A 254 0.74 20.86 -3.36
N LYS A 255 0.66 19.73 -4.08
CA LYS A 255 0.51 19.70 -5.55
C LYS A 255 -0.94 19.47 -6.00
N SER A 256 -1.85 19.31 -5.06
CA SER A 256 -3.30 19.16 -5.32
C SER A 256 -4.01 20.51 -5.13
N ASN A 257 -4.99 20.80 -6.00
CA ASN A 257 -5.83 22.02 -5.91
C ASN A 257 -6.98 21.85 -4.89
N LYS A 258 -7.13 20.67 -4.31
CA LYS A 258 -8.20 20.32 -3.35
C LYS A 258 -7.64 19.51 -2.19
N PRO A 259 -8.30 19.50 -1.04
CA PRO A 259 -7.96 18.59 0.03
C PRO A 259 -8.00 17.13 -0.45
N LEU A 260 -6.99 16.36 -0.07
CA LEU A 260 -6.91 14.92 -0.32
C LEU A 260 -7.19 14.18 0.98
N PHE A 261 -7.94 13.10 0.86
CA PHE A 261 -8.16 12.15 1.95
C PHE A 261 -6.99 11.16 2.00
N PHE A 262 -6.40 10.97 3.18
CA PHE A 262 -5.36 9.96 3.40
C PHE A 262 -5.82 8.98 4.46
N VAL A 263 -5.79 7.69 4.16
CA VAL A 263 -5.99 6.63 5.14
C VAL A 263 -4.83 5.67 5.10
N GLY A 264 -4.21 5.43 6.25
CA GLY A 264 -3.12 4.47 6.41
C GLY A 264 -3.65 3.12 6.88
N GLU A 265 -3.10 2.07 6.32
CA GLU A 265 -3.27 0.74 6.86
C GLU A 265 -2.21 0.50 7.93
N PHE A 266 -2.64 0.40 9.17
CA PHE A 266 -1.80 0.04 10.31
C PHE A 266 -2.53 -1.03 11.13
N TRP A 267 -2.16 -2.29 10.92
CA TRP A 267 -2.76 -3.41 11.63
C TRP A 267 -2.23 -3.54 13.06
N SER A 268 -2.95 -2.99 14.01
CA SER A 268 -2.65 -3.15 15.44
C SER A 268 -3.93 -3.12 16.26
N GLY A 269 -4.03 -4.00 17.24
CA GLY A 269 -5.07 -3.96 18.28
C GLY A 269 -4.78 -2.93 19.39
N ASN A 270 -3.65 -2.26 19.35
CA ASN A 270 -3.24 -1.29 20.36
C ASN A 270 -3.63 0.14 19.94
N VAL A 271 -4.71 0.65 20.49
CA VAL A 271 -5.22 1.99 20.17
C VAL A 271 -4.23 3.10 20.55
N GLN A 272 -3.42 2.92 21.59
CA GLN A 272 -2.42 3.90 21.99
C GLN A 272 -1.30 4.03 20.94
N LEU A 273 -0.92 2.93 20.31
CA LEU A 273 0.04 2.93 19.21
C LEU A 273 -0.52 3.69 17.99
N LEU A 274 -1.78 3.43 17.64
CA LEU A 274 -2.46 4.11 16.52
C LEU A 274 -2.59 5.62 16.78
N THR A 275 -3.00 6.02 17.98
CA THR A 275 -3.12 7.45 18.34
C THR A 275 -1.76 8.14 18.37
N HIS A 276 -0.71 7.49 18.88
CA HIS A 276 0.65 8.03 18.84
C HIS A 276 1.14 8.24 17.40
N TRP A 277 0.86 7.29 16.51
CA TRP A 277 1.22 7.43 15.10
C TRP A 277 0.51 8.62 14.45
N LEU A 278 -0.79 8.80 14.72
CA LEU A 278 -1.56 9.94 14.24
C LEU A 278 -1.03 11.27 14.77
N ASP A 279 -0.70 11.35 16.06
CA ASP A 279 -0.18 12.58 16.68
C ASP A 279 1.18 13.02 16.07
N ALA A 280 1.97 12.06 15.55
CA ALA A 280 3.23 12.31 14.87
C ALA A 280 3.10 12.51 13.35
N SER A 281 1.89 12.46 12.81
CA SER A 281 1.58 12.56 11.37
C SER A 281 0.99 13.92 11.01
N PRO A 282 0.99 14.34 9.73
CA PRO A 282 0.31 15.55 9.28
C PRO A 282 -1.18 15.50 9.59
N ALA A 283 -1.76 16.66 9.86
CA ALA A 283 -3.21 16.79 9.98
C ALA A 283 -3.92 16.26 8.72
N GLY A 284 -4.95 15.44 8.91
CA GLY A 284 -5.71 14.83 7.81
C GLY A 284 -5.33 13.38 7.47
N LEU A 285 -4.38 12.77 8.19
CA LEU A 285 -4.21 11.32 8.15
C LEU A 285 -5.32 10.65 8.97
N HIS A 286 -5.88 9.61 8.41
CA HIS A 286 -6.83 8.68 9.04
C HIS A 286 -6.18 7.30 9.10
N LEU A 287 -6.63 6.44 10.01
CA LEU A 287 -6.24 5.03 10.05
C LEU A 287 -7.48 4.14 10.05
N TYR A 288 -7.34 2.94 9.54
CA TYR A 288 -8.35 1.91 9.75
C TYR A 288 -8.46 1.57 11.23
N ASP A 289 -9.69 1.44 11.71
CA ASP A 289 -9.97 1.02 13.09
C ASP A 289 -9.83 -0.50 13.23
N ALA A 290 -8.58 -0.99 13.20
CA ALA A 290 -8.28 -2.40 13.40
C ALA A 290 -8.78 -2.94 14.74
N PRO A 291 -8.68 -2.22 15.89
CA PRO A 291 -9.27 -2.65 17.15
C PRO A 291 -10.79 -2.91 17.05
N LEU A 292 -11.55 -2.04 16.37
CA LEU A 292 -12.98 -2.26 16.17
C LEU A 292 -13.26 -3.50 15.33
N LEU A 293 -12.51 -3.69 14.22
CA LEU A 293 -12.63 -4.89 13.40
C LEU A 293 -12.39 -6.16 14.24
N TYR A 294 -11.35 -6.17 15.08
CA TYR A 294 -11.05 -7.32 15.96
C TYR A 294 -12.14 -7.53 17.02
N ASN A 295 -12.72 -6.46 17.56
CA ASN A 295 -13.85 -6.55 18.50
C ASN A 295 -15.09 -7.15 17.80
N LEU A 296 -15.41 -6.69 16.59
CA LEU A 296 -16.49 -7.22 15.76
C LEU A 296 -16.31 -8.70 15.45
N ALA A 297 -15.13 -9.09 14.97
CA ALA A 297 -14.81 -10.48 14.67
C ALA A 297 -14.95 -11.38 15.92
N ARG A 298 -14.32 -10.99 17.04
CA ARG A 298 -14.43 -11.72 18.31
C ARG A 298 -15.89 -11.88 18.77
N THR A 299 -16.69 -10.82 18.62
CA THR A 299 -18.10 -10.83 19.01
C THR A 299 -18.92 -11.76 18.11
N SER A 300 -18.68 -11.78 16.80
CA SER A 300 -19.37 -12.65 15.85
C SER A 300 -19.16 -14.14 16.14
N TRP A 301 -18.00 -14.51 16.66
CA TRP A 301 -17.68 -15.92 17.02
C TRP A 301 -18.15 -16.33 18.41
N SER A 302 -18.61 -15.36 19.21
CA SER A 302 -19.07 -15.65 20.56
C SER A 302 -20.45 -16.34 20.55
N LYS A 303 -20.58 -17.42 21.33
CA LYS A 303 -21.89 -18.04 21.60
C LYS A 303 -22.84 -17.14 22.40
N LYS A 304 -22.31 -16.13 23.08
CA LYS A 304 -23.06 -15.12 23.85
C LYS A 304 -22.45 -13.76 23.52
N PRO A 305 -22.79 -13.16 22.36
CA PRO A 305 -22.22 -11.89 21.94
C PRO A 305 -22.65 -10.79 22.89
N ASP A 306 -21.67 -9.96 23.32
CA ASP A 306 -21.91 -8.75 24.09
C ASP A 306 -21.48 -7.55 23.24
N LEU A 307 -22.45 -6.77 22.81
CA LEU A 307 -22.23 -5.57 22.01
C LEU A 307 -21.96 -4.32 22.86
N SER A 308 -22.15 -4.38 24.18
CA SER A 308 -22.00 -3.21 25.07
C SER A 308 -20.56 -2.69 25.11
N SER A 309 -19.58 -3.58 24.89
CA SER A 309 -18.14 -3.27 24.94
C SER A 309 -17.48 -3.20 23.55
N ILE A 310 -18.25 -3.19 22.46
CA ILE A 310 -17.72 -3.30 21.09
C ILE A 310 -16.81 -2.14 20.70
N PHE A 311 -17.06 -0.96 21.27
CA PHE A 311 -16.25 0.25 21.03
C PHE A 311 -15.11 0.44 22.03
N ASP A 312 -14.98 -0.43 23.04
CA ASP A 312 -13.92 -0.30 24.02
C ASP A 312 -12.53 -0.47 23.39
N GLN A 313 -11.61 0.43 23.73
CA GLN A 313 -10.24 0.44 23.20
C GLN A 313 -10.17 0.49 21.66
N THR A 314 -11.11 1.18 21.03
CA THR A 314 -11.13 1.37 19.56
C THR A 314 -10.64 2.75 19.16
N LEU A 315 -10.22 2.88 17.90
CA LEU A 315 -9.77 4.16 17.38
C LEU A 315 -10.95 5.15 17.25
N VAL A 316 -12.14 4.68 16.86
CA VAL A 316 -13.34 5.54 16.77
C VAL A 316 -13.76 6.08 18.13
N GLN A 317 -13.52 5.36 19.22
CA GLN A 317 -13.75 5.87 20.57
C GLN A 317 -12.71 6.95 20.95
N ALA A 318 -11.42 6.73 20.61
CA ALA A 318 -10.33 7.60 21.02
C ALA A 318 -10.13 8.82 20.11
N ARG A 319 -10.34 8.68 18.81
CA ARG A 319 -10.10 9.68 17.74
C ARG A 319 -11.15 9.55 16.63
N PRO A 320 -12.41 9.85 16.88
CA PRO A 320 -13.51 9.61 15.91
C PRO A 320 -13.27 10.31 14.56
N GLN A 321 -12.63 11.47 14.54
CA GLN A 321 -12.34 12.22 13.30
C GLN A 321 -11.26 11.57 12.43
N ASN A 322 -10.41 10.70 13.00
CA ASN A 322 -9.32 10.04 12.28
C ASN A 322 -9.58 8.54 12.06
N ALA A 323 -10.69 8.02 12.54
CA ALA A 323 -11.01 6.60 12.42
C ALA A 323 -11.77 6.31 11.13
N VAL A 324 -11.27 5.34 10.36
CA VAL A 324 -12.02 4.71 9.27
C VAL A 324 -12.48 3.34 9.74
N THR A 325 -13.76 3.24 10.07
CA THR A 325 -14.35 1.98 10.56
C THR A 325 -14.55 1.01 9.39
N LEU A 326 -14.28 -0.26 9.63
CA LEU A 326 -14.53 -1.33 8.67
C LEU A 326 -14.91 -2.60 9.42
N VAL A 327 -15.59 -3.49 8.70
CA VAL A 327 -16.02 -4.79 9.21
C VAL A 327 -15.10 -5.90 8.72
N MET A 328 -14.67 -5.78 7.48
CA MET A 328 -13.83 -6.75 6.78
C MET A 328 -13.21 -6.05 5.56
N ASN A 329 -12.04 -6.52 5.12
CA ASN A 329 -11.42 -6.14 3.85
C ASN A 329 -10.84 -7.35 3.13
N HIS A 330 -10.09 -7.15 2.04
CA HIS A 330 -9.48 -8.20 1.24
C HIS A 330 -8.43 -9.04 1.99
N ASP A 331 -7.77 -8.50 3.04
CA ASP A 331 -6.80 -9.24 3.87
C ASP A 331 -7.48 -10.08 4.95
N THR A 332 -8.64 -9.64 5.42
CA THR A 332 -9.35 -10.29 6.52
C THR A 332 -10.47 -11.21 6.06
N GLN A 333 -10.82 -11.24 4.77
CA GLN A 333 -11.94 -12.06 4.26
C GLN A 333 -11.76 -13.57 4.46
N TYR A 334 -10.52 -14.05 4.58
CA TYR A 334 -10.19 -15.46 4.84
C TYR A 334 -9.36 -15.66 6.11
N SER A 335 -9.24 -14.67 6.95
CA SER A 335 -8.44 -14.73 8.16
C SER A 335 -9.26 -15.07 9.40
N THR A 336 -8.57 -15.28 10.52
CA THR A 336 -9.18 -15.40 11.86
C THR A 336 -9.90 -14.13 12.31
N HIS A 337 -9.80 -13.05 11.57
CA HIS A 337 -10.49 -11.77 11.82
C HIS A 337 -11.67 -11.54 10.88
N SER A 338 -12.04 -12.52 10.04
CA SER A 338 -13.27 -12.44 9.25
C SER A 338 -14.49 -12.63 10.13
N LEU A 339 -15.59 -11.98 9.76
CA LEU A 339 -16.89 -12.26 10.35
C LEU A 339 -17.40 -13.61 9.84
N THR A 340 -18.03 -14.39 10.70
CA THR A 340 -18.71 -15.65 10.38
C THR A 340 -20.21 -15.43 10.29
#